data_e824380b17d21f9a52fb5510b7b7416b
#
_entry.id   e824380b17d21f9a52fb5510b7b7416b
#
_cell.length_a   1.000
_cell.length_b   1.000
_cell.length_c   1.000
_cell.angle_alpha   90.00
_cell.angle_beta   90.00
_cell.angle_gamma   90.00
#
_symmetry.space_group_name_H-M   'P 1'
#
loop_
_entity.id
_entity.type
_entity.pdbx_description
1 polymer ?
#
loop_
_entity_poly.entity_id
_entity_poly.type
_entity_poly.pdbx_seq_one_letter_code
_entity_poly.pdbx_strand_id
1 'polypeptide(L)'
;FGGAPTPQFMLSSEEIKDDDEDKYLFCFPDNEKKMALKCKAPEHIYTLYYHMVLFFANGGGTCYVVSLGGYNADFYESYSANKDTVFANIKKEQDITMVVVPEAVNSANCMNVYTDLLKELADKQKYFALLDVPMGAGAKTEEISDSFGAGIGTTNLQYAAAYYPWLETSVL
;
A
#
# COMPACT_ATOMS: atom_id res chain seq x y z
N PHE A 1 -1.55 6.24 -12.59
CA PHE A 1 -0.89 5.12 -11.90
C PHE A 1 0.29 5.55 -11.03
N GLY A 2 0.77 6.79 -11.14
CA GLY A 2 2.10 7.13 -10.69
C GLY A 2 3.16 6.50 -11.59
N GLY A 3 4.34 6.28 -11.06
CA GLY A 3 5.46 5.65 -11.77
C GLY A 3 6.52 5.21 -10.79
N ALA A 4 7.58 4.58 -11.28
CA ALA A 4 8.73 4.32 -10.43
C ALA A 4 9.26 5.66 -9.92
N PRO A 5 9.37 5.86 -8.59
CA PRO A 5 9.94 7.10 -8.08
C PRO A 5 11.40 7.19 -8.55
N THR A 6 11.79 8.36 -9.05
CA THR A 6 13.20 8.60 -9.34
C THR A 6 13.95 8.69 -8.01
N PRO A 7 14.93 7.82 -7.75
CA PRO A 7 15.69 7.87 -6.52
C PRO A 7 16.37 9.25 -6.39
N GLN A 8 16.13 9.92 -5.29
CA GLN A 8 16.83 11.16 -4.95
C GLN A 8 17.84 10.85 -3.86
N PHE A 9 19.09 11.19 -4.13
CA PHE A 9 20.18 10.98 -3.20
C PHE A 9 20.55 12.30 -2.54
N MET A 10 20.82 12.26 -1.27
CA MET A 10 21.32 13.39 -0.49
C MET A 10 22.60 12.99 0.22
N LEU A 11 23.60 13.86 0.20
CA LEU A 11 24.75 13.74 1.08
C LEU A 11 24.33 14.17 2.50
N SER A 12 24.70 13.38 3.47
CA SER A 12 24.54 13.77 4.88
C SER A 12 25.44 14.98 5.16
N SER A 13 24.87 16.02 5.74
CA SER A 13 25.63 17.19 6.25
C SER A 13 26.00 17.03 7.72
N GLU A 14 25.52 15.98 8.37
CA GLU A 14 25.75 15.70 9.80
C GLU A 14 26.69 14.52 9.95
N GLU A 15 27.46 14.53 11.05
CA GLU A 15 28.31 13.42 11.42
C GLU A 15 27.47 12.18 11.71
N ILE A 16 27.80 11.07 11.06
CA ILE A 16 27.09 9.80 11.23
C ILE A 16 27.64 9.12 12.46
N LYS A 17 26.75 8.73 13.35
CA LYS A 17 27.09 7.89 14.50
C LYS A 17 27.08 6.42 14.08
N ASP A 18 27.91 5.62 14.72
CA ASP A 18 28.05 4.19 14.40
C ASP A 18 26.70 3.42 14.43
N ASP A 19 25.77 3.83 15.29
CA ASP A 19 24.42 3.24 15.38
C ASP A 19 23.50 3.61 14.22
N ASP A 20 23.90 4.53 13.36
CA ASP A 20 23.10 5.03 12.23
C ASP A 20 23.56 4.49 10.86
N GLU A 21 24.62 3.67 10.81
CA GLU A 21 25.20 3.18 9.55
C GLU A 21 24.18 2.41 8.70
N ASP A 22 23.29 1.63 9.32
CA ASP A 22 22.24 0.86 8.64
C ASP A 22 21.16 1.72 7.96
N LYS A 23 21.12 3.02 8.28
CA LYS A 23 20.15 3.96 7.70
C LYS A 23 20.63 4.60 6.39
N TYR A 24 21.86 4.32 5.99
CA TYR A 24 22.48 4.93 4.83
C TYR A 24 22.84 3.89 3.76
N LEU A 25 22.70 4.27 2.50
CA LEU A 25 23.06 3.40 1.37
C LEU A 25 24.55 3.20 1.24
N PHE A 26 25.33 4.19 1.62
CA PHE A 26 26.79 4.15 1.53
C PHE A 26 27.41 5.17 2.48
N CYS A 27 28.36 4.73 3.27
CA CYS A 27 29.16 5.60 4.14
C CYS A 27 30.52 5.81 3.50
N PHE A 28 30.90 7.06 3.30
CA PHE A 28 32.24 7.40 2.80
C PHE A 28 33.23 7.34 3.97
N PRO A 29 34.27 6.53 3.87
CA PRO A 29 35.31 6.51 4.88
C PRO A 29 36.17 7.77 4.73
N ASP A 30 35.74 8.89 5.26
CA ASP A 30 36.55 10.10 5.29
C ASP A 30 37.15 10.29 6.68
N ASN A 31 38.37 10.84 6.70
CA ASN A 31 39.24 10.84 7.84
C ASN A 31 38.80 11.71 9.03
N GLU A 32 37.85 12.65 8.82
CA GLU A 32 37.42 13.58 9.87
C GLU A 32 35.93 13.81 9.96
N LYS A 33 35.18 13.51 8.90
CA LYS A 33 33.69 13.60 8.89
C LYS A 33 33.14 12.40 8.17
N LYS A 34 32.48 11.52 8.86
CA LYS A 34 31.72 10.44 8.23
C LYS A 34 30.58 11.06 7.42
N MET A 35 30.74 11.14 6.11
CA MET A 35 29.68 11.53 5.20
C MET A 35 29.00 10.28 4.67
N ALA A 36 27.70 10.33 4.48
CA ALA A 36 26.94 9.21 3.92
C ALA A 36 26.01 9.63 2.81
N LEU A 37 25.77 8.71 1.90
CA LEU A 37 24.74 8.83 0.89
C LEU A 37 23.42 8.29 1.44
N LYS A 38 22.42 9.14 1.51
CA LYS A 38 21.07 8.80 1.93
C LYS A 38 20.11 8.87 0.76
N CYS A 39 19.29 7.84 0.59
CA CYS A 39 18.17 7.94 -0.30
C CYS A 39 17.06 8.78 0.35
N LYS A 40 16.60 9.81 -0.35
CA LYS A 40 15.44 10.58 0.11
C LYS A 40 14.20 9.70 -0.04
N ALA A 41 13.40 9.62 1.01
CA ALA A 41 12.10 8.95 0.91
C ALA A 41 11.28 9.62 -0.21
N PRO A 42 10.62 8.84 -1.07
CA PRO A 42 9.76 9.40 -2.10
C PRO A 42 8.62 10.20 -1.46
N GLU A 43 8.22 11.26 -2.11
CA GLU A 43 7.09 12.09 -1.66
C GLU A 43 5.78 11.28 -1.61
N HIS A 44 5.63 10.37 -2.57
CA HIS A 44 4.49 9.46 -2.65
C HIS A 44 4.96 8.03 -2.88
N ILE A 45 4.34 7.09 -2.17
CA ILE A 45 4.49 5.66 -2.42
C ILE A 45 3.39 5.26 -3.40
N TYR A 46 3.75 4.99 -4.64
CA TYR A 46 2.82 4.59 -5.70
C TYR A 46 2.50 3.09 -5.58
N THR A 47 1.74 2.71 -4.57
CA THR A 47 1.47 1.30 -4.25
C THR A 47 0.78 0.58 -5.41
N LEU A 48 -0.18 1.22 -6.07
CA LEU A 48 -0.82 0.66 -7.25
C LEU A 48 0.17 0.36 -8.37
N TYR A 49 1.15 1.25 -8.61
CA TYR A 49 2.16 1.02 -9.63
C TYR A 49 2.94 -0.28 -9.39
N TYR A 50 3.44 -0.48 -8.16
CA TYR A 50 4.20 -1.69 -7.83
C TYR A 50 3.34 -2.95 -7.87
N HIS A 51 2.09 -2.89 -7.41
CA HIS A 51 1.16 -4.00 -7.54
C HIS A 51 0.90 -4.38 -9.00
N MET A 52 0.74 -3.39 -9.89
CA MET A 52 0.54 -3.65 -11.32
C MET A 52 1.78 -4.27 -11.97
N VAL A 53 2.98 -3.77 -11.65
CA VAL A 53 4.23 -4.37 -12.15
C VAL A 53 4.34 -5.81 -11.68
N LEU A 54 4.10 -6.09 -10.40
CA LEU A 54 4.14 -7.44 -9.84
C LEU A 54 3.09 -8.36 -10.47
N PHE A 55 1.86 -7.87 -10.65
CA PHE A 55 0.76 -8.60 -11.26
C PHE A 55 1.12 -9.06 -12.66
N PHE A 56 1.59 -8.17 -13.53
CA PHE A 56 1.97 -8.52 -14.89
C PHE A 56 3.24 -9.37 -14.98
N ALA A 57 4.21 -9.13 -14.09
CA ALA A 57 5.43 -9.97 -14.02
C ALA A 57 5.11 -11.42 -13.66
N ASN A 58 4.01 -11.67 -12.95
CA ASN A 58 3.53 -13.01 -12.59
C ASN A 58 2.47 -13.56 -13.55
N GLY A 59 2.36 -13.02 -14.75
CA GLY A 59 1.44 -13.52 -15.77
C GLY A 59 0.01 -13.02 -15.66
N GLY A 60 -0.20 -11.90 -14.97
CA GLY A 60 -1.49 -11.23 -14.89
C GLY A 60 -2.05 -10.87 -16.26
N GLY A 61 -3.35 -11.06 -16.44
CA GLY A 61 -4.07 -10.77 -17.68
C GLY A 61 -4.80 -9.44 -17.65
N THR A 62 -5.95 -9.39 -18.30
CA THR A 62 -6.82 -8.20 -18.32
C THR A 62 -7.27 -7.83 -16.92
N CYS A 63 -7.16 -6.55 -16.58
CA CYS A 63 -7.63 -6.01 -15.31
C CYS A 63 -8.30 -4.64 -15.51
N TYR A 64 -9.15 -4.28 -14.58
CA TYR A 64 -9.79 -2.97 -14.52
C TYR A 64 -9.07 -2.10 -13.49
N VAL A 65 -8.78 -0.87 -13.85
CA VAL A 65 -8.16 0.09 -12.93
C VAL A 65 -9.11 1.26 -12.73
N VAL A 66 -9.36 1.57 -11.46
CA VAL A 66 -10.18 2.71 -11.06
C VAL A 66 -9.26 3.80 -10.52
N SER A 67 -9.27 4.96 -11.18
CA SER A 67 -8.56 6.15 -10.70
C SER A 67 -9.52 7.03 -9.90
N LEU A 68 -9.13 7.40 -8.70
CA LEU A 68 -9.86 8.32 -7.82
C LEU A 68 -9.34 9.76 -7.90
N GLY A 69 -8.28 9.99 -8.68
CA GLY A 69 -7.62 11.29 -8.80
C GLY A 69 -6.10 11.19 -8.75
N GLY A 70 -5.45 12.32 -8.49
CA GLY A 70 -3.99 12.38 -8.35
C GLY A 70 -3.55 12.18 -6.90
N TYR A 71 -2.26 11.89 -6.73
CA TYR A 71 -1.64 11.65 -5.40
C TYR A 71 -1.46 12.92 -4.54
N ASN A 72 -1.82 14.09 -5.06
CA ASN A 72 -1.78 15.35 -4.31
C ASN A 72 -2.98 15.52 -3.35
N ALA A 73 -4.01 14.69 -3.49
CA ALA A 73 -5.19 14.70 -2.62
C ALA A 73 -5.10 13.55 -1.61
N ASP A 74 -5.75 13.72 -0.47
CA ASP A 74 -5.90 12.62 0.48
C ASP A 74 -6.67 11.47 -0.15
N PHE A 75 -6.12 10.26 -0.03
CA PHE A 75 -6.72 9.07 -0.62
C PHE A 75 -8.12 8.80 -0.05
N TYR A 76 -8.27 8.87 1.28
CA TYR A 76 -9.54 8.54 1.92
C TYR A 76 -10.64 9.55 1.59
N GLU A 77 -10.31 10.84 1.49
CA GLU A 77 -11.27 11.85 1.04
C GLU A 77 -11.73 11.57 -0.38
N SER A 78 -10.79 11.29 -1.29
CA SER A 78 -11.10 10.95 -2.69
C SER A 78 -11.92 9.67 -2.79
N TYR A 79 -11.58 8.64 -2.00
CA TYR A 79 -12.34 7.39 -1.92
C TYR A 79 -13.77 7.64 -1.42
N SER A 80 -13.91 8.30 -0.28
CA SER A 80 -15.20 8.56 0.36
C SER A 80 -16.16 9.35 -0.53
N ALA A 81 -15.63 10.32 -1.28
CA ALA A 81 -16.42 11.12 -2.20
C ALA A 81 -16.91 10.34 -3.45
N ASN A 82 -16.16 9.30 -3.86
CA ASN A 82 -16.41 8.59 -5.13
C ASN A 82 -16.85 7.13 -4.97
N LYS A 83 -16.81 6.56 -3.76
CA LYS A 83 -17.04 5.12 -3.54
C LYS A 83 -18.33 4.59 -4.15
N ASP A 84 -19.44 5.30 -4.02
CA ASP A 84 -20.73 4.85 -4.57
C ASP A 84 -20.69 4.75 -6.10
N THR A 85 -20.06 5.71 -6.76
CA THR A 85 -19.85 5.70 -8.21
C THR A 85 -18.93 4.56 -8.64
N VAL A 86 -17.85 4.33 -7.89
CA VAL A 86 -16.90 3.24 -8.13
C VAL A 86 -17.61 1.89 -8.04
N PHE A 87 -18.33 1.63 -6.97
CA PHE A 87 -19.06 0.38 -6.79
C PHE A 87 -20.17 0.20 -7.82
N ALA A 88 -20.87 1.29 -8.19
CA ALA A 88 -21.88 1.25 -9.26
C ALA A 88 -21.25 0.87 -10.61
N ASN A 89 -20.04 1.32 -10.90
CA ASN A 89 -19.32 0.96 -12.13
C ASN A 89 -18.79 -0.48 -12.09
N ILE A 90 -18.17 -0.92 -10.98
CA ILE A 90 -17.74 -2.31 -10.80
C ILE A 90 -18.91 -3.27 -11.01
N LYS A 91 -20.09 -2.93 -10.52
CA LYS A 91 -21.31 -3.75 -10.66
C LYS A 91 -21.79 -3.94 -12.11
N LYS A 92 -21.39 -3.07 -13.02
CA LYS A 92 -21.73 -3.20 -14.46
C LYS A 92 -20.85 -4.22 -15.17
N GLU A 93 -19.65 -4.44 -14.68
CA GLU A 93 -18.67 -5.35 -15.28
C GLU A 93 -18.90 -6.78 -14.77
N GLN A 94 -19.09 -7.71 -15.71
CA GLN A 94 -19.42 -9.09 -15.36
C GLN A 94 -18.21 -9.96 -15.09
N ASP A 95 -17.06 -9.59 -15.63
CA ASP A 95 -15.83 -10.37 -15.58
C ASP A 95 -15.02 -10.16 -14.31
N ILE A 96 -15.35 -9.12 -13.53
CA ILE A 96 -14.66 -8.84 -12.26
C ILE A 96 -15.06 -9.90 -11.23
N THR A 97 -14.07 -10.52 -10.63
CA THR A 97 -14.23 -11.49 -9.52
C THR A 97 -13.46 -11.10 -8.27
N MET A 98 -12.37 -10.37 -8.41
CA MET A 98 -11.51 -9.93 -7.31
C MET A 98 -11.38 -8.41 -7.30
N VAL A 99 -11.27 -7.86 -6.09
CA VAL A 99 -11.08 -6.42 -5.87
C VAL A 99 -9.90 -6.21 -4.93
N VAL A 100 -9.01 -5.31 -5.31
CA VAL A 100 -7.84 -4.93 -4.51
C VAL A 100 -7.81 -3.41 -4.40
N VAL A 101 -7.46 -2.89 -3.23
CA VAL A 101 -7.31 -1.44 -2.99
C VAL A 101 -5.91 -1.18 -2.43
N PRO A 102 -4.87 -1.17 -3.28
CA PRO A 102 -3.48 -1.12 -2.84
C PRO A 102 -3.12 0.12 -2.02
N GLU A 103 -3.72 1.25 -2.34
CA GLU A 103 -3.43 2.52 -1.67
C GLU A 103 -4.03 2.61 -0.25
N ALA A 104 -4.95 1.69 0.10
CA ALA A 104 -5.61 1.72 1.40
C ALA A 104 -4.62 1.60 2.57
N VAL A 105 -3.56 0.78 2.43
CA VAL A 105 -2.57 0.55 3.48
C VAL A 105 -1.77 1.80 3.87
N ASN A 106 -1.70 2.78 2.96
CA ASN A 106 -1.00 4.04 3.20
C ASN A 106 -1.89 5.07 3.93
N SER A 107 -3.18 4.77 4.10
CA SER A 107 -4.14 5.65 4.75
C SER A 107 -4.35 5.30 6.22
N ALA A 108 -4.40 6.29 7.08
CA ALA A 108 -4.82 6.12 8.47
C ALA A 108 -6.27 5.57 8.57
N ASN A 109 -7.07 5.73 7.52
CA ASN A 109 -8.43 5.23 7.42
C ASN A 109 -8.56 3.89 6.70
N CYS A 110 -7.48 3.11 6.60
CA CYS A 110 -7.43 1.82 5.92
C CYS A 110 -8.60 0.89 6.33
N MET A 111 -8.86 0.76 7.62
CA MET A 111 -9.93 -0.10 8.12
C MET A 111 -11.32 0.36 7.66
N ASN A 112 -11.55 1.66 7.56
CA ASN A 112 -12.81 2.19 7.06
C ASN A 112 -13.02 1.84 5.58
N VAL A 113 -11.96 1.92 4.78
CA VAL A 113 -12.00 1.49 3.37
C VAL A 113 -12.34 0.00 3.27
N TYR A 114 -11.70 -0.84 4.08
CA TYR A 114 -11.91 -2.28 4.04
C TYR A 114 -13.30 -2.68 4.54
N THR A 115 -13.79 -2.08 5.60
CA THR A 115 -15.15 -2.37 6.10
C THR A 115 -16.24 -1.92 5.12
N ASP A 116 -16.08 -0.76 4.47
CA ASP A 116 -16.95 -0.31 3.40
C ASP A 116 -16.92 -1.28 2.21
N LEU A 117 -15.72 -1.70 1.80
CA LEU A 117 -15.54 -2.69 0.72
C LEU A 117 -16.26 -4.00 1.04
N LEU A 118 -16.02 -4.57 2.22
CA LEU A 118 -16.66 -5.83 2.65
C LEU A 118 -18.18 -5.73 2.65
N LYS A 119 -18.75 -4.61 3.06
CA LYS A 119 -20.19 -4.36 3.03
C LYS A 119 -20.72 -4.39 1.60
N GLU A 120 -20.05 -3.71 0.67
CA GLU A 120 -20.47 -3.67 -0.73
C GLU A 120 -20.33 -5.02 -1.45
N LEU A 121 -19.29 -5.80 -1.11
CA LEU A 121 -19.08 -7.12 -1.68
C LEU A 121 -20.14 -8.12 -1.18
N ALA A 122 -20.52 -8.02 0.08
CA ALA A 122 -21.56 -8.88 0.67
C ALA A 122 -22.92 -8.69 0.03
N ASP A 123 -23.26 -7.48 -0.41
CA ASP A 123 -24.51 -7.19 -1.10
C ASP A 123 -24.66 -7.98 -2.41
N LYS A 124 -23.58 -8.25 -3.11
CA LYS A 124 -23.59 -8.93 -4.41
C LYS A 124 -23.14 -10.38 -4.38
N GLN A 125 -22.40 -10.81 -3.35
CA GLN A 125 -21.88 -12.18 -3.18
C GLN A 125 -21.12 -12.71 -4.42
N LYS A 126 -20.58 -11.81 -5.24
CA LYS A 126 -19.90 -12.14 -6.50
C LYS A 126 -18.39 -11.89 -6.44
N TYR A 127 -17.98 -10.94 -5.63
CA TYR A 127 -16.62 -10.44 -5.59
C TYR A 127 -15.90 -10.90 -4.35
N PHE A 128 -14.57 -11.00 -4.45
CA PHE A 128 -13.70 -11.34 -3.33
C PHE A 128 -12.61 -10.28 -3.17
N ALA A 129 -12.40 -9.77 -1.98
CA ALA A 129 -11.37 -8.78 -1.71
C ALA A 129 -10.05 -9.43 -1.31
N LEU A 130 -8.96 -8.90 -1.82
CA LEU A 130 -7.61 -9.18 -1.32
C LEU A 130 -7.14 -7.95 -0.53
N LEU A 131 -6.87 -8.16 0.74
CA LEU A 131 -6.53 -7.10 1.69
C LEU A 131 -5.09 -7.25 2.15
N ASP A 132 -4.36 -6.14 2.12
CA ASP A 132 -3.05 -6.07 2.75
C ASP A 132 -3.19 -5.59 4.18
N VAL A 133 -2.49 -6.24 5.10
CA VAL A 133 -2.49 -5.84 6.50
C VAL A 133 -1.52 -4.67 6.68
N PRO A 134 -1.95 -3.50 7.19
CA PRO A 134 -1.04 -2.40 7.44
C PRO A 134 0.06 -2.79 8.43
N MET A 135 1.30 -2.53 8.08
CA MET A 135 2.44 -2.81 8.95
C MET A 135 2.71 -1.63 9.89
N GLY A 136 2.63 -1.89 11.17
CA GLY A 136 3.13 -0.95 12.19
C GLY A 136 4.66 -1.06 12.31
N ALA A 137 5.37 0.06 12.22
CA ALA A 137 6.82 0.06 12.38
C ALA A 137 7.19 -0.44 13.79
N GLY A 138 7.96 -1.52 13.87
CA GLY A 138 8.44 -2.11 15.12
C GLY A 138 7.40 -2.85 15.96
N ALA A 139 6.16 -3.01 15.48
CA ALA A 139 5.13 -3.76 16.19
C ALA A 139 5.35 -5.28 16.06
N LYS A 140 4.99 -6.03 17.09
CA LYS A 140 5.02 -7.49 17.03
C LYS A 140 3.89 -8.03 16.18
N THR A 141 4.08 -9.20 15.58
CA THR A 141 3.07 -9.85 14.74
C THR A 141 1.72 -10.01 15.43
N GLU A 142 1.71 -10.35 16.71
CA GLU A 142 0.51 -10.50 17.52
C GLU A 142 -0.25 -9.16 17.66
N GLU A 143 0.48 -8.08 17.93
CA GLU A 143 -0.09 -6.73 18.05
C GLU A 143 -0.70 -6.25 16.72
N ILE A 144 -0.05 -6.55 15.59
CA ILE A 144 -0.55 -6.24 14.25
C ILE A 144 -1.83 -7.04 13.97
N SER A 145 -1.83 -8.35 14.26
CA SER A 145 -2.98 -9.22 14.08
C SER A 145 -4.19 -8.77 14.91
N ASP A 146 -3.97 -8.46 16.17
CA ASP A 146 -5.04 -8.01 17.07
C ASP A 146 -5.61 -6.66 16.66
N SER A 147 -4.73 -5.71 16.28
CA SER A 147 -5.12 -4.39 15.79
C SER A 147 -5.91 -4.48 14.48
N PHE A 148 -5.46 -5.32 13.55
CA PHE A 148 -6.17 -5.55 12.29
C PHE A 148 -7.54 -6.20 12.54
N GLY A 149 -7.59 -7.26 13.36
CA GLY A 149 -8.83 -7.95 13.71
C GLY A 149 -9.84 -7.04 14.39
N ALA A 150 -9.38 -6.20 15.33
CA ALA A 150 -10.23 -5.21 15.98
C ALA A 150 -10.74 -4.14 14.99
N GLY A 151 -9.91 -3.70 14.05
CA GLY A 151 -10.25 -2.68 13.06
C GLY A 151 -11.21 -3.16 11.97
N ILE A 152 -11.00 -4.39 11.44
CA ILE A 152 -11.84 -4.95 10.39
C ILE A 152 -13.20 -5.46 10.93
N GLY A 153 -13.26 -5.79 12.21
CA GLY A 153 -14.47 -6.33 12.84
C GLY A 153 -14.75 -7.77 12.45
N THR A 154 -16.00 -8.19 12.60
CA THR A 154 -16.43 -9.60 12.40
C THR A 154 -17.44 -9.78 11.28
N THR A 155 -17.81 -8.71 10.58
CA THR A 155 -18.89 -8.73 9.59
C THR A 155 -18.35 -8.94 8.18
N ASN A 156 -18.98 -9.85 7.42
CA ASN A 156 -18.69 -10.10 6.02
C ASN A 156 -17.27 -10.62 5.70
N LEU A 157 -16.55 -11.15 6.66
CA LEU A 157 -15.17 -11.63 6.48
C LEU A 157 -15.03 -12.75 5.45
N GLN A 158 -16.11 -13.50 5.17
CA GLN A 158 -16.12 -14.55 4.16
C GLN A 158 -15.90 -14.04 2.72
N TYR A 159 -15.95 -12.72 2.48
CA TYR A 159 -15.73 -12.11 1.18
C TYR A 159 -14.33 -11.54 0.98
N ALA A 160 -13.40 -11.81 1.88
CA ALA A 160 -12.02 -11.36 1.75
C ALA A 160 -10.99 -12.33 2.31
N ALA A 161 -9.75 -12.17 1.87
CA ALA A 161 -8.58 -12.72 2.52
C ALA A 161 -7.60 -11.59 2.83
N ALA A 162 -7.02 -11.61 4.02
CA ALA A 162 -5.99 -10.67 4.43
C ALA A 162 -4.62 -11.39 4.45
N TYR A 163 -3.60 -10.69 3.96
CA TYR A 163 -2.25 -11.24 3.83
C TYR A 163 -1.25 -10.46 4.68
N TYR A 164 -0.40 -11.21 5.37
CA TYR A 164 0.69 -10.72 6.20
C TYR A 164 1.76 -11.83 6.33
N PRO A 165 3.06 -11.52 6.41
CA PRO A 165 3.69 -10.19 6.19
C PRO A 165 3.72 -9.78 4.71
N TRP A 166 4.15 -8.55 4.46
CA TRP A 166 4.37 -8.09 3.09
C TRP A 166 5.55 -8.84 2.45
N LEU A 167 5.44 -9.03 1.15
CA LEU A 167 6.49 -9.67 0.39
C LEU A 167 7.61 -8.67 0.05
N GLU A 168 8.85 -9.06 0.32
CA GLU A 168 10.00 -8.39 -0.28
C GLU A 168 10.12 -8.85 -1.74
N THR A 169 10.18 -7.91 -2.66
CA THR A 169 10.28 -8.18 -4.08
C THR A 169 11.44 -7.43 -4.70
N SER A 170 11.93 -7.93 -5.84
CA SER A 170 12.92 -7.24 -6.68
C SER A 170 12.28 -6.32 -7.72
N VAL A 171 10.99 -6.05 -7.60
CA VAL A 171 10.27 -5.12 -8.48
C VAL A 171 10.67 -3.71 -8.10
N LEU A 172 11.41 -3.04 -8.98
CA LEU A 172 11.88 -1.66 -8.85
C LEU A 172 11.14 -0.75 -9.84
#